data_a8deef5c0d4aa5bbf3d8006c6c85baa4
#
_entry.id   a8deef5c0d4aa5bbf3d8006c6c85baa4
#
_cell.length_a   1.000
_cell.length_b   1.000
_cell.length_c   1.000
_cell.angle_alpha   90.00
_cell.angle_beta   90.00
_cell.angle_gamma   90.00
#
_symmetry.space_group_name_H-M   'P 1'
#
loop_
_entity.id
_entity.type
_entity.pdbx_description
1 polymer ?
#
loop_
_entity_poly.entity_id
_entity_poly.type
_entity_poly.pdbx_seq_one_letter_code
_entity_poly.pdbx_strand_id
1 'polypeptide(L)'
;GPDYIDPMFHRTVIGVLSRNLDTFFTGEEQTRKLFLKDRGENDFAVIEGVMGLYDGLGGIRKEGSSYHLAEVTKTPIILVVDVKGMGRSMIPLIAGFLSYDKAHLIKGVILNRMSAMYYATMKPLIEEELPIKVVGYVPDMKDFALQSRHLGLVMPEEITGIREDLKRLTEEITKTVCVDEIVTIAEHAPVLNDVTDIQKIEPLKADGAGQPMI
;
A
#
# COMPACT_ATOMS: atom_id res chain seq x y z
N GLY A 1 3.79 9.47 -6.07
CA GLY A 1 4.30 10.82 -6.26
C GLY A 1 5.02 11.32 -5.02
N PRO A 2 5.73 12.44 -5.10
CA PRO A 2 6.36 13.03 -3.92
C PRO A 2 5.28 13.53 -2.97
N ASP A 3 5.14 12.85 -1.87
CA ASP A 3 4.26 13.19 -0.78
C ASP A 3 5.09 13.47 0.47
N TYR A 4 4.80 14.56 1.18
CA TYR A 4 5.49 14.93 2.42
C TYR A 4 4.66 14.57 3.65
N ILE A 5 3.37 14.42 3.48
CA ILE A 5 2.39 14.33 4.55
C ILE A 5 2.36 12.94 5.12
N ASP A 6 2.12 11.94 4.29
CA ASP A 6 2.03 10.56 4.73
C ASP A 6 3.37 10.06 5.33
N PRO A 7 4.55 10.30 4.73
CA PRO A 7 5.81 9.94 5.37
C PRO A 7 6.08 10.64 6.70
N MET A 8 5.66 11.90 6.83
CA MET A 8 5.78 12.63 8.09
C MET A 8 4.85 12.04 9.16
N PHE A 9 3.59 11.76 8.80
CA PHE A 9 2.62 11.12 9.67
C PHE A 9 3.11 9.75 10.15
N HIS A 10 3.58 8.91 9.24
CA HIS A 10 4.12 7.59 9.57
C HIS A 10 5.28 7.68 10.56
N ARG A 11 6.19 8.63 10.39
CA ARG A 11 7.31 8.83 11.32
C ARG A 11 6.88 9.37 12.68
N THR A 12 6.03 10.41 12.67
CA THR A 12 5.71 11.15 13.89
C THR A 12 4.67 10.41 14.74
N VAL A 13 3.66 9.84 14.09
CA VAL A 13 2.53 9.22 14.77
C VAL A 13 2.77 7.72 14.99
N ILE A 14 3.15 6.99 13.95
CA ILE A 14 3.32 5.54 13.99
C ILE A 14 4.74 5.14 14.44
N GLY A 15 5.75 5.97 14.17
CA GLY A 15 7.14 5.71 14.56
C GLY A 15 7.90 4.81 13.58
N VAL A 16 7.41 4.66 12.33
CA VAL A 16 8.05 3.86 11.30
C VAL A 16 8.77 4.73 10.27
N LEU A 17 9.87 4.22 9.71
CA LEU A 17 10.52 4.86 8.58
C LEU A 17 9.61 4.78 7.36
N SER A 18 9.39 5.92 6.71
CA SER A 18 8.56 6.00 5.52
C SER A 18 9.22 6.88 4.47
N ARG A 19 9.10 6.48 3.21
CA ARG A 19 9.65 7.17 2.04
C ARG A 19 8.76 7.00 0.83
N ASN A 20 8.86 7.94 -0.09
CA ASN A 20 8.19 7.86 -1.37
C ASN A 20 8.97 6.97 -2.33
N LEU A 21 8.24 6.16 -3.10
CA LEU A 21 8.72 5.47 -4.28
C LEU A 21 7.87 5.90 -5.48
N ASP A 22 8.53 6.26 -6.58
CA ASP A 22 7.82 6.72 -7.77
C ASP A 22 8.60 6.36 -9.03
N THR A 23 8.03 5.43 -9.80
CA THR A 23 8.65 4.93 -11.03
C THR A 23 8.67 5.98 -12.16
N PHE A 24 7.81 6.99 -12.09
CA PHE A 24 7.77 8.06 -13.07
C PHE A 24 8.95 9.03 -12.90
N PHE A 25 9.24 9.45 -11.66
CA PHE A 25 10.33 10.40 -11.41
C PHE A 25 11.71 9.75 -11.41
N THR A 26 11.83 8.52 -10.94
CA THR A 26 13.13 7.87 -10.78
C THR A 26 13.42 6.78 -11.82
N GLY A 27 12.41 6.35 -12.58
CA GLY A 27 12.52 5.19 -13.46
C GLY A 27 12.59 3.88 -12.68
N GLU A 28 12.47 2.77 -13.39
CA GLU A 28 12.32 1.44 -12.77
C GLU A 28 13.58 1.00 -12.01
N GLU A 29 14.76 1.14 -12.63
CA GLU A 29 16.03 0.71 -12.05
C GLU A 29 16.36 1.48 -10.77
N GLN A 30 16.23 2.79 -10.80
CA GLN A 30 16.51 3.63 -9.64
C GLN A 30 15.48 3.42 -8.53
N THR A 31 14.20 3.24 -8.88
CA THR A 31 13.15 2.89 -7.91
C THR A 31 13.48 1.58 -7.20
N ARG A 32 13.93 0.57 -7.93
CA ARG A 32 14.34 -0.73 -7.37
C ARG A 32 15.54 -0.58 -6.43
N LYS A 33 16.55 0.19 -6.82
CA LYS A 33 17.72 0.49 -5.99
C LYS A 33 17.33 1.22 -4.70
N LEU A 34 16.44 2.20 -4.79
CA LEU A 34 15.93 2.93 -3.62
C LEU A 34 15.15 2.00 -2.67
N PHE A 35 14.26 1.18 -3.21
CA PHE A 35 13.50 0.20 -2.43
C PHE A 35 14.42 -0.74 -1.66
N LEU A 36 15.43 -1.31 -2.31
CA LEU A 36 16.37 -2.24 -1.69
C LEU A 36 17.27 -1.55 -0.65
N LYS A 37 17.73 -0.33 -0.93
CA LYS A 37 18.51 0.46 0.01
C LYS A 37 17.71 0.80 1.27
N ASP A 38 16.46 1.20 1.10
CA ASP A 38 15.63 1.63 2.21
C ASP A 38 15.08 0.47 3.04
N ARG A 39 14.96 -0.73 2.44
CA ARG A 39 14.66 -1.96 3.17
C ARG A 39 15.72 -2.23 4.25
N GLY A 40 17.00 -2.03 3.92
CA GLY A 40 18.10 -2.16 4.86
C GLY A 40 18.07 -3.48 5.62
N GLU A 41 18.18 -3.40 6.94
CA GLU A 41 18.09 -4.53 7.88
C GLU A 41 16.65 -4.78 8.38
N ASN A 42 15.64 -4.10 7.81
CA ASN A 42 14.25 -4.34 8.21
C ASN A 42 13.75 -5.67 7.67
N ASP A 43 13.04 -6.39 8.50
CA ASP A 43 12.46 -7.70 8.16
C ASP A 43 11.30 -7.55 7.16
N PHE A 44 10.59 -6.43 7.21
CA PHE A 44 9.39 -6.17 6.43
C PHE A 44 9.36 -4.77 5.82
N ALA A 45 8.86 -4.67 4.58
CA ALA A 45 8.50 -3.42 3.93
C ALA A 45 7.04 -3.47 3.48
N VAL A 46 6.30 -2.40 3.76
CA VAL A 46 4.91 -2.24 3.29
C VAL A 46 4.87 -1.09 2.30
N ILE A 47 4.30 -1.32 1.12
CA ILE A 47 4.07 -0.29 0.11
C ILE A 47 2.58 0.06 0.11
N GLU A 48 2.26 1.31 0.39
CA GLU A 48 0.90 1.83 0.30
C GLU A 48 0.60 2.30 -1.13
N GLY A 49 -0.46 1.74 -1.73
CA GLY A 49 -1.01 2.19 -3.00
C GLY A 49 -2.13 3.19 -2.77
N VAL A 50 -1.90 4.45 -3.13
CA VAL A 50 -2.81 5.57 -2.81
C VAL A 50 -4.00 5.70 -3.76
N MET A 51 -3.83 5.32 -5.02
CA MET A 51 -4.86 5.41 -6.06
C MET A 51 -5.40 4.02 -6.42
N GLY A 52 -6.32 3.97 -7.37
CA GLY A 52 -6.73 2.68 -7.94
C GLY A 52 -5.51 1.90 -8.41
N LEU A 53 -5.54 0.58 -8.23
CA LEU A 53 -4.37 -0.29 -8.42
C LEU A 53 -3.68 -0.09 -9.79
N TYR A 54 -4.46 0.11 -10.84
CA TYR A 54 -3.97 0.27 -12.21
C TYR A 54 -3.96 1.74 -12.70
N ASP A 55 -4.35 2.69 -11.85
CA ASP A 55 -4.44 4.11 -12.20
C ASP A 55 -3.04 4.73 -12.12
N GLY A 56 -2.41 4.88 -13.27
CA GLY A 56 -1.10 5.50 -13.42
C GLY A 56 -1.18 6.86 -14.10
N LEU A 57 -0.25 7.12 -15.01
CA LEU A 57 -0.10 8.42 -15.66
C LEU A 57 -1.39 8.88 -16.36
N GLY A 58 -1.89 10.03 -15.93
CA GLY A 58 -3.12 10.63 -16.44
C GLY A 58 -4.40 9.83 -16.14
N GLY A 59 -4.32 8.82 -15.27
CA GLY A 59 -5.45 7.92 -14.97
C GLY A 59 -5.80 6.93 -16.09
N ILE A 60 -5.00 6.87 -17.15
CA ILE A 60 -5.27 6.04 -18.35
C ILE A 60 -4.15 5.05 -18.68
N ARG A 61 -2.97 5.23 -18.12
CA ARG A 61 -1.82 4.36 -18.32
C ARG A 61 -1.52 3.56 -17.08
N LYS A 62 -0.97 2.35 -17.25
CA LYS A 62 -0.50 1.52 -16.14
C LYS A 62 0.80 2.03 -15.53
N GLU A 63 1.64 2.68 -16.33
CA GLU A 63 2.92 3.24 -15.91
C GLU A 63 2.72 4.28 -14.81
N GLY A 64 3.51 4.18 -13.75
CA GLY A 64 3.38 5.05 -12.58
C GLY A 64 2.26 4.66 -11.61
N SER A 65 1.51 3.58 -11.88
CA SER A 65 0.49 3.05 -10.96
C SER A 65 1.11 2.24 -9.81
N SER A 66 0.31 1.96 -8.79
CA SER A 66 0.69 1.05 -7.69
C SER A 66 1.01 -0.35 -8.21
N TYR A 67 0.29 -0.83 -9.22
CA TYR A 67 0.57 -2.10 -9.87
C TYR A 67 1.93 -2.11 -10.58
N HIS A 68 2.26 -1.06 -11.33
CA HIS A 68 3.56 -0.92 -11.98
C HIS A 68 4.71 -0.90 -10.95
N LEU A 69 4.52 -0.19 -9.84
CA LEU A 69 5.50 -0.20 -8.75
C LEU A 69 5.69 -1.62 -8.17
N ALA A 70 4.60 -2.36 -7.96
CA ALA A 70 4.65 -3.74 -7.49
C ALA A 70 5.36 -4.67 -8.50
N GLU A 71 5.14 -4.49 -9.82
CA GLU A 71 5.88 -5.23 -10.86
C GLU A 71 7.39 -4.95 -10.78
N VAL A 72 7.78 -3.68 -10.67
CA VAL A 72 9.18 -3.24 -10.60
C VAL A 72 9.88 -3.78 -9.35
N THR A 73 9.20 -3.81 -8.21
CA THR A 73 9.73 -4.29 -6.93
C THR A 73 9.45 -5.77 -6.67
N LYS A 74 8.75 -6.47 -7.58
CA LYS A 74 8.28 -7.85 -7.41
C LYS A 74 7.53 -8.08 -6.10
N THR A 75 6.76 -7.07 -5.66
CA THR A 75 6.04 -7.08 -4.39
C THR A 75 4.69 -7.75 -4.55
N PRO A 76 4.34 -8.76 -3.73
CA PRO A 76 2.99 -9.30 -3.71
C PRO A 76 1.98 -8.25 -3.25
N ILE A 77 0.78 -8.31 -3.82
CA ILE A 77 -0.28 -7.33 -3.58
C ILE A 77 -1.38 -7.94 -2.72
N ILE A 78 -1.78 -7.24 -1.68
CA ILE A 78 -3.03 -7.45 -0.98
C ILE A 78 -4.03 -6.41 -1.50
N LEU A 79 -5.01 -6.87 -2.25
CA LEU A 79 -6.03 -6.01 -2.83
C LEU A 79 -7.10 -5.67 -1.79
N VAL A 80 -7.29 -4.39 -1.51
CA VAL A 80 -8.39 -3.93 -0.64
C VAL A 80 -9.56 -3.51 -1.52
N VAL A 81 -10.68 -4.23 -1.39
CA VAL A 81 -11.89 -3.99 -2.19
C VAL A 81 -12.99 -3.43 -1.31
N ASP A 82 -13.50 -2.27 -1.69
CA ASP A 82 -14.69 -1.71 -1.04
C ASP A 82 -15.95 -2.45 -1.52
N VAL A 83 -16.57 -3.16 -0.60
CA VAL A 83 -17.72 -4.02 -0.88
C VAL A 83 -19.02 -3.53 -0.24
N LYS A 84 -19.06 -2.26 0.18
CA LYS A 84 -20.26 -1.69 0.81
C LYS A 84 -21.49 -1.86 -0.08
N GLY A 85 -22.51 -2.52 0.46
CA GLY A 85 -23.77 -2.76 -0.24
C GLY A 85 -23.67 -3.79 -1.38
N MET A 86 -22.52 -4.43 -1.57
CA MET A 86 -22.35 -5.47 -2.58
C MET A 86 -22.78 -6.83 -2.03
N GLY A 87 -23.45 -7.59 -2.90
CA GLY A 87 -23.68 -9.02 -2.74
C GLY A 87 -22.66 -9.82 -3.55
N ARG A 88 -23.16 -10.87 -4.22
CA ARG A 88 -22.35 -11.74 -5.10
C ARG A 88 -21.54 -10.98 -6.17
N SER A 89 -21.94 -9.74 -6.52
CA SER A 89 -21.24 -8.93 -7.52
C SER A 89 -19.78 -8.57 -7.16
N MET A 90 -19.37 -8.77 -5.89
CA MET A 90 -17.96 -8.63 -5.52
C MET A 90 -17.08 -9.72 -6.17
N ILE A 91 -17.63 -10.92 -6.47
CA ILE A 91 -16.88 -12.00 -7.09
C ILE A 91 -16.41 -11.62 -8.50
N PRO A 92 -17.28 -11.23 -9.45
CA PRO A 92 -16.83 -10.77 -10.77
C PRO A 92 -15.97 -9.48 -10.71
N LEU A 93 -16.14 -8.62 -9.71
CA LEU A 93 -15.27 -7.47 -9.52
C LEU A 93 -13.83 -7.94 -9.20
N ILE A 94 -13.66 -8.83 -8.23
CA ILE A 94 -12.36 -9.40 -7.87
C ILE A 94 -11.79 -10.21 -9.05
N ALA A 95 -12.61 -11.01 -9.72
CA ALA A 95 -12.21 -11.77 -10.91
C ALA A 95 -11.66 -10.86 -12.01
N GLY A 96 -12.24 -9.68 -12.20
CA GLY A 96 -11.75 -8.66 -13.13
C GLY A 96 -10.33 -8.21 -12.80
N PHE A 97 -10.04 -7.89 -11.53
CA PHE A 97 -8.68 -7.55 -11.08
C PHE A 97 -7.70 -8.70 -11.31
N LEU A 98 -8.07 -9.92 -10.96
CA LEU A 98 -7.22 -11.11 -11.16
C LEU A 98 -6.98 -11.40 -12.66
N SER A 99 -7.99 -11.23 -13.50
CA SER A 99 -7.84 -11.39 -14.96
C SER A 99 -6.91 -10.33 -15.58
N TYR A 100 -6.87 -9.14 -15.00
CA TYR A 100 -6.02 -8.04 -15.45
C TYR A 100 -4.60 -8.13 -14.90
N ASP A 101 -4.38 -8.87 -13.83
CA ASP A 101 -3.08 -9.13 -13.18
C ASP A 101 -2.24 -10.14 -13.98
N LYS A 102 -1.55 -9.67 -15.00
CA LYS A 102 -0.71 -10.53 -15.86
C LYS A 102 0.54 -11.07 -15.20
N ALA A 103 1.04 -10.37 -14.18
CA ALA A 103 2.22 -10.79 -13.42
C ALA A 103 1.87 -11.67 -12.21
N HIS A 104 0.58 -11.93 -11.99
CA HIS A 104 0.08 -12.73 -10.86
C HIS A 104 0.61 -12.24 -9.50
N LEU A 105 0.60 -10.92 -9.30
CA LEU A 105 1.07 -10.29 -8.07
C LEU A 105 0.02 -10.23 -6.98
N ILE A 106 -1.28 -10.23 -7.34
CA ILE A 106 -2.37 -10.21 -6.35
C ILE A 106 -2.43 -11.58 -5.67
N LYS A 107 -2.12 -11.61 -4.38
CA LYS A 107 -2.02 -12.84 -3.57
C LYS A 107 -3.08 -12.94 -2.48
N GLY A 108 -3.70 -11.84 -2.12
CA GLY A 108 -4.75 -11.80 -1.12
C GLY A 108 -5.72 -10.67 -1.35
N VAL A 109 -6.91 -10.79 -0.74
CA VAL A 109 -7.96 -9.78 -0.78
C VAL A 109 -8.44 -9.47 0.63
N ILE A 110 -8.60 -8.19 0.94
CA ILE A 110 -9.32 -7.70 2.12
C ILE A 110 -10.64 -7.08 1.66
N LEU A 111 -11.75 -7.50 2.28
CA LEU A 111 -13.08 -6.99 1.99
C LEU A 111 -13.39 -5.80 2.90
N ASN A 112 -13.29 -4.58 2.38
CA ASN A 112 -13.53 -3.37 3.16
C ASN A 112 -15.02 -3.03 3.25
N ARG A 113 -15.46 -2.53 4.38
CA ARG A 113 -16.85 -2.19 4.73
C ARG A 113 -17.80 -3.40 4.66
N MET A 114 -17.34 -4.54 5.16
CA MET A 114 -18.03 -5.83 5.19
C MET A 114 -18.53 -6.15 6.62
N SER A 115 -19.72 -6.71 6.75
CA SER A 115 -20.18 -7.23 8.04
C SER A 115 -19.66 -8.64 8.33
N ALA A 116 -19.45 -8.97 9.61
CA ALA A 116 -18.98 -10.29 10.03
C ALA A 116 -19.87 -11.45 9.54
N MET A 117 -21.19 -11.28 9.64
CA MET A 117 -22.15 -12.28 9.22
C MET A 117 -22.05 -12.56 7.71
N TYR A 118 -21.93 -11.50 6.91
CA TYR A 118 -21.86 -11.65 5.47
C TYR A 118 -20.49 -12.15 5.00
N TYR A 119 -19.43 -11.77 5.71
CA TYR A 119 -18.09 -12.30 5.48
C TYR A 119 -18.01 -13.81 5.62
N ALA A 120 -18.65 -14.38 6.66
CA ALA A 120 -18.67 -15.82 6.87
C ALA A 120 -19.29 -16.60 5.69
N THR A 121 -20.23 -15.96 4.97
CA THR A 121 -20.85 -16.54 3.78
C THR A 121 -20.02 -16.31 2.52
N MET A 122 -19.47 -15.11 2.36
CA MET A 122 -18.82 -14.72 1.10
C MET A 122 -17.39 -15.22 0.97
N LYS A 123 -16.64 -15.32 2.07
CA LYS A 123 -15.25 -15.83 2.02
C LYS A 123 -15.15 -17.19 1.35
N PRO A 124 -15.90 -18.25 1.79
CA PRO A 124 -15.79 -19.55 1.16
C PRO A 124 -16.22 -19.53 -0.32
N LEU A 125 -17.23 -18.74 -0.69
CA LEU A 125 -17.67 -18.61 -2.09
C LEU A 125 -16.58 -17.98 -2.97
N ILE A 126 -15.92 -16.92 -2.49
CA ILE A 126 -14.85 -16.28 -3.24
C ILE A 126 -13.67 -17.23 -3.43
N GLU A 127 -13.27 -17.94 -2.38
CA GLU A 127 -12.14 -18.88 -2.42
C GLU A 127 -12.45 -20.17 -3.21
N GLU A 128 -13.72 -20.54 -3.35
CA GLU A 128 -14.17 -21.64 -4.21
C GLU A 128 -14.14 -21.26 -5.71
N GLU A 129 -14.58 -20.04 -6.03
CA GLU A 129 -14.75 -19.62 -7.43
C GLU A 129 -13.51 -18.93 -8.01
N LEU A 130 -12.64 -18.37 -7.16
CA LEU A 130 -11.46 -17.62 -7.58
C LEU A 130 -10.18 -18.17 -6.94
N PRO A 131 -9.06 -18.20 -7.68
CA PRO A 131 -7.78 -18.67 -7.17
C PRO A 131 -7.12 -17.58 -6.30
N ILE A 132 -7.78 -17.15 -5.23
CA ILE A 132 -7.33 -16.08 -4.35
C ILE A 132 -7.67 -16.36 -2.89
N LYS A 133 -6.81 -15.93 -1.97
CA LYS A 133 -7.05 -15.94 -0.54
C LYS A 133 -7.81 -14.71 -0.09
N VAL A 134 -8.86 -14.87 0.72
CA VAL A 134 -9.50 -13.76 1.42
C VAL A 134 -8.89 -13.67 2.82
N VAL A 135 -7.92 -12.76 2.98
CA VAL A 135 -7.11 -12.63 4.19
C VAL A 135 -7.82 -11.87 5.32
N GLY A 136 -9.00 -11.35 5.05
CA GLY A 136 -9.81 -10.73 6.09
C GLY A 136 -10.85 -9.75 5.56
N TYR A 137 -11.47 -9.06 6.50
CA TYR A 137 -12.41 -7.98 6.21
C TYR A 137 -12.23 -6.83 7.21
N VAL A 138 -12.68 -5.65 6.82
CA VAL A 138 -12.76 -4.48 7.71
C VAL A 138 -14.22 -4.07 7.78
N PRO A 139 -14.82 -3.95 8.98
CA PRO A 139 -16.20 -3.49 9.13
C PRO A 139 -16.36 -2.01 8.74
N ASP A 140 -17.59 -1.54 8.56
CA ASP A 140 -17.88 -0.11 8.31
C ASP A 140 -17.68 0.68 9.61
N MET A 141 -16.48 1.19 9.82
CA MET A 141 -16.05 1.86 11.05
C MET A 141 -16.28 3.38 10.97
N LYS A 142 -17.53 3.80 11.07
CA LYS A 142 -17.93 5.22 10.96
C LYS A 142 -17.31 6.12 12.02
N ASP A 143 -17.03 5.57 13.19
CA ASP A 143 -16.48 6.30 14.33
C ASP A 143 -14.96 6.53 14.23
N PHE A 144 -14.29 5.88 13.28
CA PHE A 144 -12.86 6.03 13.00
C PHE A 144 -12.57 6.90 11.78
N ALA A 145 -13.46 7.81 11.41
CA ALA A 145 -13.14 8.82 10.42
C ALA A 145 -12.03 9.72 10.97
N LEU A 146 -10.78 9.35 10.71
CA LEU A 146 -9.65 10.28 10.84
C LEU A 146 -10.04 11.51 10.02
N GLN A 147 -10.39 12.59 10.72
CA GLN A 147 -10.76 13.81 10.04
C GLN A 147 -9.54 14.24 9.22
N SER A 148 -9.68 14.21 7.91
CA SER A 148 -8.71 14.71 6.93
C SER A 148 -8.50 16.22 7.08
N ARG A 149 -8.42 16.73 8.33
CA ARG A 149 -8.19 18.12 8.62
C ARG A 149 -6.71 18.42 8.57
N HIS A 150 -6.33 19.17 7.56
CA HIS A 150 -5.05 19.87 7.49
C HIS A 150 -3.82 18.97 7.59
N LEU A 151 -3.71 18.12 6.69
CA LEU A 151 -2.57 17.36 6.21
C LEU A 151 -1.28 18.23 6.13
N GLY A 152 -0.71 18.64 7.25
CA GLY A 152 0.53 19.40 7.20
C GLY A 152 1.08 19.84 8.55
N LEU A 153 0.24 20.06 9.55
CA LEU A 153 0.68 20.46 10.87
C LEU A 153 -0.22 19.82 11.92
N VAL A 154 0.14 18.62 12.33
CA VAL A 154 -0.51 17.96 13.47
C VAL A 154 0.12 18.55 14.73
N MET A 155 -0.67 19.21 15.58
CA MET A 155 -0.19 19.76 16.84
C MET A 155 0.17 18.61 17.82
N PRO A 156 1.14 18.80 18.72
CA PRO A 156 1.55 17.75 19.65
C PRO A 156 0.40 17.14 20.48
N GLU A 157 -0.59 17.93 20.85
CA GLU A 157 -1.77 17.51 21.59
C GLU A 157 -2.68 16.59 20.75
N GLU A 158 -2.80 16.87 19.45
CA GLU A 158 -3.56 16.05 18.50
C GLU A 158 -2.89 14.69 18.26
N ILE A 159 -1.56 14.62 18.32
CA ILE A 159 -0.81 13.37 18.13
C ILE A 159 -1.20 12.31 19.16
N THR A 160 -1.43 12.70 20.41
CA THR A 160 -1.78 11.75 21.47
C THR A 160 -3.16 11.11 21.19
N GLY A 161 -4.16 11.92 20.86
CA GLY A 161 -5.50 11.41 20.52
C GLY A 161 -5.48 10.51 19.28
N ILE A 162 -4.74 10.90 18.24
CA ILE A 162 -4.58 10.09 17.03
C ILE A 162 -3.92 8.74 17.33
N ARG A 163 -2.92 8.68 18.19
CA ARG A 163 -2.29 7.40 18.58
C ARG A 163 -3.24 6.48 19.33
N GLU A 164 -4.09 7.01 20.20
CA GLU A 164 -5.10 6.23 20.87
C GLU A 164 -6.15 5.68 19.88
N ASP A 165 -6.59 6.51 18.95
CA ASP A 165 -7.52 6.09 17.89
C ASP A 165 -6.90 5.03 16.98
N LEU A 166 -5.63 5.18 16.58
CA LEU A 166 -4.91 4.17 15.79
C LEU A 166 -4.74 2.86 16.56
N LYS A 167 -4.48 2.92 17.87
CA LYS A 167 -4.40 1.72 18.69
C LYS A 167 -5.73 0.97 18.70
N ARG A 168 -6.84 1.67 18.95
CA ARG A 168 -8.19 1.09 18.92
C ARG A 168 -8.51 0.52 17.55
N LEU A 169 -8.17 1.25 16.47
CA LEU A 169 -8.33 0.80 15.10
C LEU A 169 -7.54 -0.49 14.83
N THR A 170 -6.30 -0.55 15.26
CA THR A 170 -5.43 -1.73 15.14
C THR A 170 -6.02 -2.92 15.88
N GLU A 171 -6.50 -2.71 17.12
CA GLU A 171 -7.15 -3.76 17.92
C GLU A 171 -8.41 -4.32 17.22
N GLU A 172 -9.18 -3.49 16.54
CA GLU A 172 -10.35 -3.94 15.79
C GLU A 172 -9.96 -4.66 14.48
N ILE A 173 -9.02 -4.13 13.73
CA ILE A 173 -8.58 -4.74 12.47
C ILE A 173 -7.91 -6.09 12.70
N THR A 174 -7.09 -6.24 13.73
CA THR A 174 -6.42 -7.52 14.04
C THR A 174 -7.37 -8.65 14.43
N LYS A 175 -8.61 -8.34 14.80
CA LYS A 175 -9.64 -9.37 15.06
C LYS A 175 -10.23 -9.93 13.76
N THR A 176 -10.14 -9.18 12.65
CA THR A 176 -10.87 -9.46 11.41
C THR A 176 -9.96 -9.68 10.20
N VAL A 177 -8.70 -9.26 10.29
CA VAL A 177 -7.68 -9.46 9.26
C VAL A 177 -6.61 -10.42 9.78
N CYS A 178 -6.34 -11.48 9.04
CA CYS A 178 -5.31 -12.46 9.37
C CYS A 178 -3.93 -11.92 8.99
N VAL A 179 -3.27 -11.26 9.93
CA VAL A 179 -1.94 -10.67 9.71
C VAL A 179 -0.90 -11.75 9.40
N ASP A 180 -1.00 -12.92 10.02
CA ASP A 180 -0.07 -14.04 9.77
C ASP A 180 -0.12 -14.54 8.32
N GLU A 181 -1.31 -14.54 7.68
CA GLU A 181 -1.42 -14.86 6.26
C GLU A 181 -0.77 -13.78 5.39
N ILE A 182 -0.89 -12.51 5.75
CA ILE A 182 -0.21 -11.40 5.04
C ILE A 182 1.30 -11.53 5.17
N VAL A 183 1.80 -11.85 6.37
CA VAL A 183 3.22 -12.12 6.62
C VAL A 183 3.69 -13.29 5.76
N THR A 184 2.96 -14.39 5.75
CA THR A 184 3.28 -15.56 4.92
C THR A 184 3.33 -15.22 3.43
N ILE A 185 2.41 -14.40 2.92
CA ILE A 185 2.42 -13.92 1.53
C ILE A 185 3.69 -13.10 1.26
N ALA A 186 4.09 -12.23 2.19
CA ALA A 186 5.28 -11.41 2.04
C ALA A 186 6.59 -12.23 2.10
N GLU A 187 6.66 -13.25 2.95
CA GLU A 187 7.80 -14.17 3.03
C GLU A 187 8.04 -14.96 1.73
N HIS A 188 6.97 -15.19 0.97
CA HIS A 188 7.04 -15.84 -0.34
C HIS A 188 7.26 -14.87 -1.51
N ALA A 189 7.55 -13.60 -1.23
CA ALA A 189 7.88 -12.64 -2.27
C ALA A 189 9.14 -13.06 -3.03
N PRO A 190 9.19 -12.89 -4.37
CA PRO A 190 10.36 -13.18 -5.15
C PRO A 190 11.57 -12.37 -4.68
N VAL A 191 12.74 -13.02 -4.62
CA VAL A 191 13.99 -12.32 -4.28
C VAL A 191 14.37 -11.34 -5.39
N LEU A 192 14.66 -10.11 -5.01
CA LEU A 192 15.24 -9.12 -5.91
C LEU A 192 16.76 -9.30 -5.94
N ASN A 193 17.27 -9.88 -7.01
CA ASN A 193 18.70 -10.23 -7.14
C ASN A 193 19.58 -9.14 -7.75
N ASP A 194 19.01 -7.99 -8.12
CA ASP A 194 19.74 -6.97 -8.87
C ASP A 194 20.28 -5.87 -7.97
N VAL A 195 21.39 -6.14 -7.30
CA VAL A 195 22.24 -5.06 -6.75
C VAL A 195 23.72 -5.44 -6.88
N THR A 196 24.23 -5.35 -8.08
CA THR A 196 25.69 -5.43 -8.29
C THR A 196 26.41 -4.11 -8.03
N ASP A 197 25.73 -2.99 -7.77
CA ASP A 197 26.40 -1.72 -7.45
C ASP A 197 25.55 -0.79 -6.57
N ILE A 198 25.48 -1.07 -5.26
CA ILE A 198 25.02 -0.07 -4.28
C ILE A 198 26.07 1.04 -4.07
N GLN A 199 27.25 0.91 -4.61
CA GLN A 199 28.33 1.89 -4.45
C GLN A 199 28.20 2.97 -5.51
N LYS A 200 27.87 4.17 -5.05
CA LYS A 200 27.79 5.48 -5.71
C LYS A 200 26.38 5.92 -6.16
N ILE A 201 25.53 6.20 -5.19
CA ILE A 201 24.60 7.32 -5.36
C ILE A 201 25.41 8.56 -4.94
N GLU A 202 26.03 9.24 -5.88
CA GLU A 202 26.52 10.60 -5.63
C GLU A 202 25.29 11.46 -5.32
N PRO A 203 25.33 12.28 -4.25
CA PRO A 203 24.27 13.27 -4.04
C PRO A 203 24.21 14.14 -5.29
N LEU A 204 22.99 14.32 -5.82
CA LEU A 204 22.75 15.32 -6.86
C LEU A 204 23.41 16.63 -6.43
N LYS A 205 24.48 17.03 -7.10
CA LYS A 205 25.04 18.37 -6.93
C LYS A 205 23.93 19.33 -7.31
N ALA A 206 23.55 20.16 -6.37
CA ALA A 206 22.73 21.33 -6.65
C ALA A 206 23.56 22.24 -7.57
N ASP A 207 23.41 22.06 -8.87
CA ASP A 207 24.02 22.95 -9.83
C ASP A 207 23.30 24.29 -9.80
N GLY A 208 24.07 25.27 -9.35
CA GLY A 208 23.96 26.64 -9.80
C GLY A 208 22.75 27.42 -9.31
N ALA A 209 22.97 28.19 -8.26
CA ALA A 209 22.20 29.40 -7.99
C ALA A 209 22.08 30.23 -9.28
N GLY A 210 20.95 30.11 -9.99
CA GLY A 210 20.53 31.06 -11.01
C GLY A 210 20.23 32.40 -10.32
N GLN A 211 20.96 33.44 -10.68
CA GLN A 211 20.72 34.83 -10.23
C GLN A 211 19.28 35.23 -10.59
N PRO A 212 18.59 35.97 -9.70
CA PRO A 212 17.29 36.53 -10.05
C PRO A 212 17.48 37.57 -11.17
N MET A 213 16.80 37.37 -12.29
CA MET A 213 16.59 38.44 -13.25
C MET A 213 15.62 39.47 -12.66
N ILE A 214 16.04 40.69 -12.67
CA ILE A 214 15.31 41.93 -12.32
C ILE A 214 14.14 42.16 -13.29
#